data_915846d8ca08ede3b4c92572e4c5e9f8
#
_entry.id   915846d8ca08ede3b4c92572e4c5e9f8
#
_cell.length_a   1.000
_cell.length_b   1.000
_cell.length_c   1.000
_cell.angle_alpha   90.00
_cell.angle_beta   90.00
_cell.angle_gamma   90.00
#
_symmetry.space_group_name_H-M   'P 1'
#
loop_
_entity.id
_entity.type
_entity.pdbx_description
1 polymer ?
#
loop_
_entity_poly.entity_id
_entity_poly.type
_entity_poly.pdbx_seq_one_letter_code
_entity_poly.pdbx_strand_id
1 'polypeptide(L)'
;MAARRPGIGIPSEVRNPDAAVPLPILHELLVGVEMVYLRLSPVYWGFGIPRGDGSAVVVIPAFLLTDFYLTEFRSWINRIGYKAYVSEIGRNAECPNLLIQHKLTATIEKAYKETGKKVHLVGHSLGGVIARAAASQMPRRVASVITMGSPFRGVAVHHSILRVARHVRGQILERHGEKVLPACYTSACTCNFLESLVVKLPKSVFQTAIYTKSDGIVDWRVCRTGKPSRLCAGTRMG
;
A
#
# COMPACT_ATOMS: atom_id res chain seq x y z
N MET A 1 -16.31 30.87 16.45
CA MET A 1 -17.07 29.63 16.69
C MET A 1 -16.81 28.68 15.50
N ALA A 2 -15.90 27.72 15.64
CA ALA A 2 -15.61 26.73 14.62
C ALA A 2 -16.57 25.56 14.79
N ALA A 3 -17.40 25.29 13.80
CA ALA A 3 -18.34 24.18 13.80
C ALA A 3 -17.58 22.85 13.89
N ARG A 4 -17.82 22.08 14.94
CA ARG A 4 -17.37 20.69 15.09
C ARG A 4 -17.98 19.88 13.94
N ARG A 5 -17.18 19.44 12.99
CA ARG A 5 -17.60 18.45 11.99
C ARG A 5 -17.95 17.14 12.72
N PRO A 6 -19.04 16.45 12.33
CA PRO A 6 -19.42 15.19 12.94
C PRO A 6 -18.28 14.18 12.77
N GLY A 7 -17.90 13.53 13.85
CA GLY A 7 -16.84 12.53 13.85
C GLY A 7 -17.14 11.43 12.83
N ILE A 8 -16.21 11.21 11.92
CA ILE A 8 -16.25 10.12 10.97
C ILE A 8 -16.27 8.83 11.80
N GLY A 9 -17.37 8.12 11.77
CA GLY A 9 -17.53 6.86 12.48
C GLY A 9 -16.56 5.81 11.93
N ILE A 10 -15.39 5.74 12.55
CA ILE A 10 -14.46 4.62 12.35
C ILE A 10 -15.16 3.40 12.95
N PRO A 11 -15.35 2.30 12.19
CA PRO A 11 -15.95 1.08 12.72
C PRO A 11 -15.28 0.67 14.03
N SER A 12 -16.05 0.22 15.00
CA SER A 12 -15.58 -0.16 16.34
C SER A 12 -14.46 -1.21 16.32
N GLU A 13 -14.39 -2.01 15.27
CA GLU A 13 -13.33 -3.00 14.99
C GLU A 13 -11.96 -2.37 14.69
N VAL A 14 -11.92 -1.08 14.30
CA VAL A 14 -10.68 -0.34 14.04
C VAL A 14 -10.11 0.29 15.32
N ARG A 15 -10.87 0.28 16.42
CA ARG A 15 -10.54 1.00 17.65
C ARG A 15 -9.49 0.34 18.55
N ASN A 16 -9.06 -0.89 18.27
CA ASN A 16 -8.03 -1.53 19.07
C ASN A 16 -6.73 -1.67 18.27
N PRO A 17 -5.80 -0.68 18.34
CA PRO A 17 -4.51 -0.77 17.67
C PRO A 17 -3.60 -1.87 18.23
N ASP A 18 -3.98 -2.49 19.34
CA ASP A 18 -3.24 -3.54 20.02
C ASP A 18 -3.82 -4.95 19.80
N ALA A 19 -4.84 -5.10 18.95
CA ALA A 19 -5.39 -6.40 18.61
C ALA A 19 -4.38 -7.19 17.75
N ALA A 20 -3.39 -7.78 18.42
CA ALA A 20 -2.47 -8.73 17.81
C ALA A 20 -3.26 -10.00 17.45
N VAL A 21 -3.26 -10.35 16.17
CA VAL A 21 -3.86 -11.60 15.69
C VAL A 21 -2.76 -12.66 15.65
N PRO A 22 -2.97 -13.87 16.22
CA PRO A 22 -2.05 -14.98 16.03
C PRO A 22 -2.15 -15.45 14.57
N LEU A 23 -1.13 -15.12 13.79
CA LEU A 23 -1.06 -15.47 12.37
C LEU A 23 0.05 -16.53 12.14
N PRO A 24 -0.11 -17.44 11.17
CA PRO A 24 0.82 -18.52 10.91
C PRO A 24 2.08 -18.02 10.18
N ILE A 25 2.95 -17.29 10.89
CA ILE A 25 4.17 -16.69 10.33
C ILE A 25 5.11 -17.70 9.67
N LEU A 26 5.01 -18.99 10.03
CA LEU A 26 5.81 -20.06 9.43
C LEU A 26 5.54 -20.23 7.92
N HIS A 27 4.37 -19.83 7.43
CA HIS A 27 4.08 -19.86 6.00
C HIS A 27 4.96 -18.91 5.20
N GLU A 28 5.47 -17.85 5.83
CA GLU A 28 6.39 -16.91 5.17
C GLU A 28 7.75 -17.53 4.85
N LEU A 29 8.10 -18.68 5.46
CA LEU A 29 9.34 -19.40 5.14
C LEU A 29 9.28 -20.10 3.77
N LEU A 30 8.08 -20.31 3.23
CA LEU A 30 7.87 -20.92 1.91
C LEU A 30 8.12 -19.97 0.74
N VAL A 31 8.32 -18.67 1.00
CA VAL A 31 8.54 -17.64 -0.05
C VAL A 31 9.68 -18.03 -1.00
N GLY A 32 10.76 -18.65 -0.51
CA GLY A 32 11.86 -19.12 -1.35
C GLY A 32 11.42 -20.14 -2.40
N VAL A 33 10.58 -21.09 -2.00
CA VAL A 33 10.04 -22.14 -2.89
C VAL A 33 9.07 -21.51 -3.90
N GLU A 34 8.19 -20.63 -3.45
CA GLU A 34 7.24 -19.90 -4.32
C GLU A 34 7.97 -19.06 -5.38
N MET A 35 9.10 -18.45 -5.02
CA MET A 35 9.93 -17.68 -5.97
C MET A 35 10.54 -18.57 -7.07
N VAL A 36 10.91 -19.82 -6.75
CA VAL A 36 11.37 -20.78 -7.78
C VAL A 36 10.22 -21.13 -8.73
N TYR A 37 9.05 -21.49 -8.21
CA TYR A 37 7.87 -21.78 -9.04
C TYR A 37 7.46 -20.59 -9.90
N LEU A 38 7.52 -19.37 -9.34
CA LEU A 38 7.22 -18.17 -10.11
C LEU A 38 8.15 -18.04 -11.32
N ARG A 39 9.47 -18.22 -11.12
CA ARG A 39 10.47 -18.12 -12.22
C ARG A 39 10.33 -19.22 -13.27
N LEU A 40 9.77 -20.36 -12.92
CA LEU A 40 9.45 -21.44 -13.87
C LEU A 40 8.15 -21.17 -14.65
N SER A 41 7.33 -20.23 -14.19
CA SER A 41 6.07 -19.90 -14.84
C SER A 41 6.27 -19.08 -16.13
N PRO A 42 5.57 -19.39 -17.24
CA PRO A 42 5.56 -18.55 -18.44
C PRO A 42 5.14 -17.10 -18.17
N VAL A 43 4.25 -16.87 -17.20
CA VAL A 43 3.76 -15.54 -16.78
C VAL A 43 4.91 -14.67 -16.28
N TYR A 44 5.87 -15.23 -15.55
CA TYR A 44 7.07 -14.50 -15.10
C TYR A 44 7.87 -13.95 -16.28
N TRP A 45 7.92 -14.66 -17.40
CA TRP A 45 8.60 -14.26 -18.62
C TRP A 45 7.75 -13.37 -19.53
N GLY A 46 6.50 -13.09 -19.15
CA GLY A 46 5.58 -12.24 -19.88
C GLY A 46 4.80 -12.95 -20.99
N PHE A 47 4.78 -14.30 -20.99
CA PHE A 47 4.00 -15.09 -21.93
C PHE A 47 2.55 -15.25 -21.45
N GLY A 48 1.62 -15.22 -22.40
CA GLY A 48 0.19 -15.44 -22.11
C GLY A 48 -0.53 -14.33 -21.37
N ILE A 49 0.09 -13.15 -21.22
CA ILE A 49 -0.50 -11.99 -20.54
C ILE A 49 -0.67 -10.80 -21.50
N PRO A 50 -1.71 -9.96 -21.30
CA PRO A 50 -1.89 -8.75 -22.09
C PRO A 50 -0.69 -7.81 -21.94
N ARG A 51 -0.26 -7.23 -23.05
CA ARG A 51 0.81 -6.23 -23.04
C ARG A 51 0.32 -4.88 -22.50
N GLY A 52 1.15 -4.24 -21.71
CA GLY A 52 0.97 -2.87 -21.28
C GLY A 52 1.11 -1.87 -22.44
N ASP A 53 0.58 -0.70 -22.23
CA ASP A 53 0.53 0.39 -23.21
C ASP A 53 1.61 1.47 -23.01
N GLY A 54 2.64 1.18 -22.22
CA GLY A 54 3.69 2.13 -21.85
C GLY A 54 3.29 3.10 -20.74
N SER A 55 2.13 2.94 -20.11
CA SER A 55 1.73 3.75 -18.97
C SER A 55 2.69 3.58 -17.80
N ALA A 56 2.83 4.63 -16.99
CA ALA A 56 3.67 4.60 -15.81
C ALA A 56 3.07 3.76 -14.69
N VAL A 57 3.90 2.95 -14.04
CA VAL A 57 3.56 2.21 -12.82
C VAL A 57 4.54 2.57 -11.72
N VAL A 58 4.08 3.25 -10.67
CA VAL A 58 4.89 3.53 -9.47
C VAL A 58 4.68 2.43 -8.45
N VAL A 59 5.77 1.79 -8.03
CA VAL A 59 5.72 0.67 -7.08
C VAL A 59 6.20 1.13 -5.71
N ILE A 60 5.40 0.90 -4.66
CA ILE A 60 5.59 1.47 -3.33
C ILE A 60 5.87 0.35 -2.32
N PRO A 61 7.02 0.41 -1.59
CA PRO A 61 7.48 -0.66 -0.71
C PRO A 61 6.66 -0.80 0.57
N ALA A 62 6.74 -1.99 1.17
CA ALA A 62 6.14 -2.30 2.46
C ALA A 62 6.86 -1.60 3.61
N PHE A 63 6.26 -1.65 4.81
CA PHE A 63 6.84 -1.11 6.05
C PHE A 63 8.28 -1.60 6.26
N LEU A 64 9.18 -0.70 6.64
CA LEU A 64 10.63 -0.88 6.82
C LEU A 64 11.44 -1.19 5.56
N LEU A 65 10.82 -1.55 4.46
CA LEU A 65 11.50 -1.91 3.23
C LEU A 65 11.78 -0.68 2.35
N THR A 66 12.67 -0.86 1.39
CA THR A 66 13.04 0.17 0.40
C THR A 66 12.58 -0.26 -0.98
N ASP A 67 12.67 0.62 -1.97
CA ASP A 67 12.37 0.29 -3.37
C ASP A 67 13.21 -0.86 -3.93
N PHE A 68 14.34 -1.20 -3.29
CA PHE A 68 15.28 -2.22 -3.76
C PHE A 68 14.65 -3.63 -3.82
N TYR A 69 13.89 -4.04 -2.79
CA TYR A 69 13.31 -5.39 -2.78
C TYR A 69 12.24 -5.60 -3.87
N LEU A 70 11.72 -4.51 -4.47
CA LEU A 70 10.75 -4.56 -5.58
C LEU A 70 11.41 -4.54 -6.96
N THR A 71 12.74 -4.63 -7.05
CA THR A 71 13.48 -4.52 -8.31
C THR A 71 13.06 -5.60 -9.31
N GLU A 72 12.90 -6.85 -8.87
CA GLU A 72 12.46 -7.95 -9.72
C GLU A 72 11.03 -7.73 -10.24
N PHE A 73 10.14 -7.28 -9.37
CA PHE A 73 8.76 -6.96 -9.73
C PHE A 73 8.69 -5.79 -10.74
N ARG A 74 9.48 -4.74 -10.53
CA ARG A 74 9.58 -3.64 -11.50
C ARG A 74 10.14 -4.09 -12.85
N SER A 75 11.14 -4.98 -12.83
CA SER A 75 11.68 -5.58 -14.06
C SER A 75 10.61 -6.35 -14.81
N TRP A 76 9.76 -7.10 -14.10
CA TRP A 76 8.62 -7.78 -14.69
C TRP A 76 7.59 -6.81 -15.28
N ILE A 77 7.24 -5.72 -14.58
CA ILE A 77 6.34 -4.67 -15.09
C ILE A 77 6.87 -4.08 -16.39
N ASN A 78 8.18 -3.79 -16.48
CA ASN A 78 8.79 -3.30 -17.71
C ASN A 78 8.74 -4.35 -18.84
N ARG A 79 8.99 -5.63 -18.51
CA ARG A 79 8.96 -6.75 -19.47
C ARG A 79 7.59 -6.92 -20.10
N ILE A 80 6.53 -6.66 -19.36
CA ILE A 80 5.16 -6.76 -19.86
C ILE A 80 4.65 -5.50 -20.57
N GLY A 81 5.50 -4.47 -20.73
CA GLY A 81 5.20 -3.31 -21.58
C GLY A 81 4.68 -2.07 -20.87
N TYR A 82 4.80 -1.99 -19.56
CA TYR A 82 4.60 -0.75 -18.79
C TYR A 82 5.95 -0.06 -18.53
N LYS A 83 5.93 1.16 -18.03
CA LYS A 83 7.11 1.89 -17.56
C LYS A 83 7.13 1.94 -16.03
N ALA A 84 7.95 1.09 -15.40
CA ALA A 84 8.03 0.99 -13.95
C ALA A 84 8.91 2.10 -13.34
N TYR A 85 8.42 2.72 -12.30
CA TYR A 85 9.12 3.75 -11.51
C TYR A 85 9.34 3.28 -10.08
N VAL A 86 10.46 3.68 -9.48
CA VAL A 86 10.67 3.62 -8.04
C VAL A 86 9.80 4.66 -7.36
N SER A 87 9.41 4.42 -6.12
CA SER A 87 8.57 5.36 -5.38
C SER A 87 9.31 6.60 -4.88
N GLU A 88 10.64 6.54 -4.80
CA GLU A 88 11.52 7.56 -4.23
C GLU A 88 11.26 7.87 -2.74
N ILE A 89 10.41 7.09 -2.07
CA ILE A 89 10.15 7.30 -0.64
C ILE A 89 11.34 6.88 0.23
N GLY A 90 12.26 6.07 -0.31
CA GLY A 90 13.38 5.48 0.41
C GLY A 90 12.90 4.34 1.32
N ARG A 91 13.37 4.30 2.57
CA ARG A 91 12.86 3.34 3.56
C ARG A 91 11.46 3.75 4.02
N ASN A 92 10.49 2.84 3.91
CA ASN A 92 9.12 3.09 4.38
C ASN A 92 9.02 2.93 5.91
N ALA A 93 9.68 3.85 6.61
CA ALA A 93 9.75 3.95 8.07
C ALA A 93 9.59 5.41 8.52
N GLU A 94 8.76 6.17 7.82
CA GLU A 94 8.52 7.59 8.05
C GLU A 94 7.01 7.85 8.13
N CYS A 95 6.63 9.06 8.54
CA CYS A 95 5.23 9.49 8.54
C CYS A 95 4.65 9.37 7.12
N PRO A 96 3.59 8.57 6.88
CA PRO A 96 3.01 8.38 5.56
C PRO A 96 2.54 9.68 4.92
N ASN A 97 2.04 10.64 5.73
CA ASN A 97 1.62 11.94 5.22
C ASN A 97 2.81 12.73 4.63
N LEU A 98 3.95 12.73 5.33
CA LEU A 98 5.17 13.39 4.85
C LEU A 98 5.74 12.68 3.62
N LEU A 99 5.72 11.34 3.59
CA LEU A 99 6.16 10.57 2.41
C LEU A 99 5.35 10.92 1.17
N ILE A 100 4.02 11.05 1.30
CA ILE A 100 3.16 11.43 0.18
C ILE A 100 3.48 12.86 -0.27
N GLN A 101 3.49 13.82 0.66
CA GLN A 101 3.64 15.24 0.35
C GLN A 101 5.00 15.59 -0.26
N HIS A 102 6.08 15.05 0.29
CA HIS A 102 7.43 15.48 -0.07
C HIS A 102 8.11 14.62 -1.13
N LYS A 103 7.67 13.37 -1.32
CA LYS A 103 8.35 12.43 -2.22
C LYS A 103 7.41 11.82 -3.26
N LEU A 104 6.39 11.09 -2.84
CA LEU A 104 5.56 10.33 -3.74
C LEU A 104 4.77 11.21 -4.73
N THR A 105 4.31 12.39 -4.29
CA THR A 105 3.64 13.37 -5.17
C THR A 105 4.55 13.79 -6.31
N ALA A 106 5.83 14.10 -6.03
CA ALA A 106 6.80 14.47 -7.05
C ALA A 106 7.06 13.34 -8.05
N THR A 107 7.15 12.10 -7.55
CA THR A 107 7.33 10.91 -8.39
C THR A 107 6.12 10.68 -9.31
N ILE A 108 4.91 10.80 -8.80
CA ILE A 108 3.67 10.67 -9.59
C ILE A 108 3.61 11.74 -10.67
N GLU A 109 3.90 13.00 -10.35
CA GLU A 109 3.91 14.10 -11.33
C GLU A 109 5.00 13.91 -12.40
N LYS A 110 6.20 13.46 -12.03
CA LYS A 110 7.28 13.12 -12.96
C LYS A 110 6.84 12.01 -13.92
N ALA A 111 6.33 10.91 -13.39
CA ALA A 111 5.87 9.76 -14.17
C ALA A 111 4.73 10.14 -15.14
N TYR A 112 3.79 10.98 -14.68
CA TYR A 112 2.72 11.51 -15.52
C TYR A 112 3.26 12.38 -16.66
N LYS A 113 4.18 13.30 -16.35
CA LYS A 113 4.78 14.19 -17.36
C LYS A 113 5.57 13.40 -18.43
N GLU A 114 6.33 12.41 -18.00
CA GLU A 114 7.16 11.61 -18.89
C GLU A 114 6.38 10.66 -19.81
N THR A 115 5.20 10.19 -19.38
CA THR A 115 4.41 9.26 -20.18
C THR A 115 3.20 9.89 -20.86
N GLY A 116 2.79 11.09 -20.43
CA GLY A 116 1.56 11.74 -20.89
C GLY A 116 0.27 11.01 -20.47
N LYS A 117 0.39 9.94 -19.67
CA LYS A 117 -0.70 9.05 -19.26
C LYS A 117 -0.88 9.05 -17.76
N LYS A 118 -2.11 8.80 -17.29
CA LYS A 118 -2.37 8.62 -15.85
C LYS A 118 -1.57 7.44 -15.31
N VAL A 119 -1.09 7.60 -14.09
CA VAL A 119 -0.17 6.68 -13.43
C VAL A 119 -0.93 5.57 -12.71
N HIS A 120 -0.43 4.35 -12.80
CA HIS A 120 -0.87 3.24 -11.97
C HIS A 120 -0.01 3.16 -10.71
N LEU A 121 -0.64 3.00 -9.54
CA LEU A 121 0.06 2.83 -8.27
C LEU A 121 -0.07 1.38 -7.82
N VAL A 122 1.05 0.75 -7.50
CA VAL A 122 1.09 -0.61 -6.94
C VAL A 122 1.81 -0.55 -5.61
N GLY A 123 1.16 -0.97 -4.53
CA GLY A 123 1.77 -0.92 -3.21
C GLY A 123 1.62 -2.23 -2.44
N HIS A 124 2.69 -2.62 -1.74
CA HIS A 124 2.70 -3.78 -0.86
C HIS A 124 2.50 -3.36 0.60
N SER A 125 1.61 -4.05 1.32
CA SER A 125 1.36 -3.82 2.75
C SER A 125 1.09 -2.32 3.04
N LEU A 126 1.86 -1.67 3.92
CA LEU A 126 1.77 -0.22 4.18
C LEU A 126 1.92 0.62 2.91
N GLY A 127 2.74 0.18 1.95
CA GLY A 127 2.89 0.85 0.65
C GLY A 127 1.58 0.93 -0.14
N GLY A 128 0.72 -0.09 -0.05
CA GLY A 128 -0.60 -0.05 -0.66
C GLY A 128 -1.58 0.89 0.04
N VAL A 129 -1.46 1.03 1.35
CA VAL A 129 -2.24 2.03 2.11
C VAL A 129 -1.81 3.45 1.70
N ILE A 130 -0.50 3.69 1.56
CA ILE A 130 0.08 4.95 1.06
C ILE A 130 -0.37 5.21 -0.39
N ALA A 131 -0.31 4.21 -1.27
CA ALA A 131 -0.76 4.31 -2.65
C ALA A 131 -2.23 4.76 -2.75
N ARG A 132 -3.10 4.15 -1.93
CA ARG A 132 -4.52 4.50 -1.91
C ARG A 132 -4.75 5.93 -1.42
N ALA A 133 -4.06 6.35 -0.38
CA ALA A 133 -4.15 7.74 0.10
C ALA A 133 -3.66 8.74 -0.95
N ALA A 134 -2.52 8.47 -1.60
CA ALA A 134 -2.02 9.30 -2.69
C ALA A 134 -2.99 9.39 -3.86
N ALA A 135 -3.63 8.28 -4.25
CA ALA A 135 -4.64 8.28 -5.31
C ALA A 135 -5.88 9.11 -4.96
N SER A 136 -6.28 9.13 -3.68
CA SER A 136 -7.37 9.98 -3.20
C SER A 136 -7.01 11.47 -3.27
N GLN A 137 -5.75 11.82 -3.02
CA GLN A 137 -5.25 13.20 -3.09
C GLN A 137 -4.98 13.66 -4.54
N MET A 138 -4.64 12.74 -5.44
CA MET A 138 -4.25 13.03 -6.82
C MET A 138 -5.09 12.28 -7.88
N PRO A 139 -6.44 12.32 -7.82
CA PRO A 139 -7.28 11.49 -8.69
C PRO A 139 -7.20 11.86 -10.18
N ARG A 140 -6.73 13.07 -10.49
CA ARG A 140 -6.52 13.51 -11.88
C ARG A 140 -5.25 12.93 -12.51
N ARG A 141 -4.30 12.47 -11.68
CA ARG A 141 -3.02 11.90 -12.10
C ARG A 141 -3.00 10.37 -12.05
N VAL A 142 -3.86 9.77 -11.24
CA VAL A 142 -3.88 8.33 -11.00
C VAL A 142 -5.00 7.67 -11.79
N ALA A 143 -4.66 6.59 -12.50
CA ALA A 143 -5.61 5.73 -13.25
C ALA A 143 -6.12 4.59 -12.38
N SER A 144 -5.22 3.95 -11.63
CA SER A 144 -5.59 2.82 -10.78
C SER A 144 -4.67 2.67 -9.57
N VAL A 145 -5.19 1.97 -8.57
CA VAL A 145 -4.45 1.52 -7.39
C VAL A 145 -4.58 0.02 -7.26
N ILE A 146 -3.46 -0.67 -7.22
CA ILE A 146 -3.36 -2.09 -6.91
C ILE A 146 -2.65 -2.24 -5.56
N THR A 147 -3.26 -2.96 -4.65
CA THR A 147 -2.73 -3.14 -3.31
C THR A 147 -2.56 -4.62 -3.01
N MET A 148 -1.41 -4.98 -2.45
CA MET A 148 -1.03 -6.36 -2.15
C MET A 148 -0.85 -6.50 -0.64
N GLY A 149 -1.64 -7.36 0.01
CA GLY A 149 -1.59 -7.59 1.46
C GLY A 149 -1.71 -6.31 2.30
N SER A 150 -2.56 -5.36 1.91
CA SER A 150 -2.61 -4.01 2.50
C SER A 150 -3.81 -3.83 3.44
N PRO A 151 -3.60 -3.46 4.71
CA PRO A 151 -4.66 -3.35 5.72
C PRO A 151 -5.39 -2.00 5.63
N PHE A 152 -6.55 -1.94 4.96
CA PHE A 152 -7.34 -0.70 4.84
C PHE A 152 -8.37 -0.50 5.94
N ARG A 153 -8.86 -1.60 6.54
CA ARG A 153 -9.96 -1.56 7.49
C ARG A 153 -9.52 -1.51 8.94
N GLY A 154 -8.22 -1.47 9.18
CA GLY A 154 -7.64 -1.46 10.51
C GLY A 154 -6.28 -2.13 10.53
N VAL A 155 -5.60 -2.04 11.66
CA VAL A 155 -4.26 -2.60 11.85
C VAL A 155 -4.39 -3.97 12.52
N ALA A 156 -4.86 -4.99 11.78
CA ALA A 156 -4.84 -6.38 12.24
C ALA A 156 -3.60 -7.06 11.64
N VAL A 157 -2.47 -6.91 12.32
CA VAL A 157 -1.16 -7.45 11.92
C VAL A 157 -0.51 -8.21 13.07
N HIS A 158 0.47 -9.04 12.73
CA HIS A 158 1.20 -9.83 13.73
C HIS A 158 1.83 -8.93 14.81
N HIS A 159 1.81 -9.37 16.07
CA HIS A 159 2.24 -8.58 17.23
C HIS A 159 3.69 -8.06 17.14
N SER A 160 4.58 -8.81 16.48
CA SER A 160 5.97 -8.37 16.27
C SER A 160 6.06 -7.11 15.43
N ILE A 161 5.21 -7.00 14.39
CA ILE A 161 5.15 -5.81 13.53
C ILE A 161 4.62 -4.60 14.29
N LEU A 162 3.61 -4.79 15.13
CA LEU A 162 3.08 -3.71 15.98
C LEU A 162 4.13 -3.18 16.96
N ARG A 163 4.94 -4.06 17.53
CA ARG A 163 6.02 -3.69 18.45
C ARG A 163 7.07 -2.82 17.75
N VAL A 164 7.51 -3.23 16.56
CA VAL A 164 8.46 -2.47 15.74
C VAL A 164 7.85 -1.15 15.28
N ALA A 165 6.58 -1.14 14.86
CA ALA A 165 5.88 0.06 14.44
C ALA A 165 5.78 1.12 15.55
N ARG A 166 5.58 0.70 16.81
CA ARG A 166 5.60 1.61 17.97
C ARG A 166 6.96 2.27 18.15
N HIS A 167 8.04 1.48 18.04
CA HIS A 167 9.40 2.02 18.13
C HIS A 167 9.69 3.04 17.01
N VAL A 168 9.36 2.70 15.76
CA VAL A 168 9.54 3.60 14.61
C VAL A 168 8.74 4.90 14.77
N ARG A 169 7.50 4.81 15.29
CA ARG A 169 6.70 6.01 15.58
C ARG A 169 7.39 6.93 16.59
N GLY A 170 7.97 6.37 17.65
CA GLY A 170 8.76 7.15 18.63
C GLY A 170 9.90 7.93 17.94
N GLN A 171 10.67 7.25 17.08
CA GLN A 171 11.75 7.88 16.31
C GLN A 171 11.25 8.96 15.34
N ILE A 172 10.09 8.79 14.73
CA ILE A 172 9.48 9.79 13.84
C ILE A 172 9.14 11.06 14.66
N LEU A 173 8.54 10.89 15.84
CA LEU A 173 8.21 12.00 16.73
C LEU A 173 9.47 12.77 17.16
N GLU A 174 10.50 12.08 17.57
CA GLU A 174 11.78 12.69 17.96
C GLU A 174 12.41 13.50 16.81
N ARG A 175 12.34 12.99 15.57
CA ARG A 175 12.93 13.65 14.40
C ARG A 175 12.13 14.84 13.88
N HIS A 176 10.83 14.75 13.90
CA HIS A 176 9.96 15.73 13.23
C HIS A 176 9.23 16.67 14.17
N GLY A 177 9.13 16.32 15.47
CA GLY A 177 8.50 17.16 16.47
C GLY A 177 7.13 17.68 16.04
N GLU A 178 6.98 19.00 15.95
CA GLU A 178 5.71 19.66 15.62
C GLU A 178 5.20 19.40 14.19
N LYS A 179 6.05 18.94 13.25
CA LYS A 179 5.63 18.58 11.88
C LYS A 179 4.77 17.31 11.85
N VAL A 180 4.81 16.54 12.91
CA VAL A 180 3.98 15.35 13.09
C VAL A 180 3.02 15.61 14.22
N LEU A 181 1.72 15.59 13.94
CA LEU A 181 0.70 15.81 14.97
C LEU A 181 0.82 14.76 16.08
N PRO A 182 0.78 15.14 17.37
CA PRO A 182 0.80 14.18 18.48
C PRO A 182 -0.26 13.09 18.33
N ALA A 183 -1.42 13.43 17.76
CA ALA A 183 -2.49 12.50 17.44
C ALA A 183 -2.12 11.41 16.39
N CYS A 184 -0.99 11.52 15.66
CA CYS A 184 -0.50 10.47 14.77
C CYS A 184 -0.14 9.16 15.50
N TYR A 185 -0.01 9.19 16.83
CA TYR A 185 0.27 8.04 17.69
C TYR A 185 -0.98 7.44 18.31
N THR A 186 -2.11 8.10 18.14
CA THR A 186 -3.43 7.65 18.56
C THR A 186 -4.29 7.38 17.32
N SER A 187 -5.36 6.64 17.48
CA SER A 187 -6.37 6.45 16.42
C SER A 187 -7.14 7.74 16.08
N ALA A 188 -6.82 8.86 16.72
CA ALA A 188 -7.48 10.15 16.56
C ALA A 188 -6.73 11.12 15.61
N CYS A 189 -5.74 10.66 14.86
CA CYS A 189 -5.03 11.50 13.88
C CYS A 189 -5.99 12.04 12.81
N THR A 190 -5.89 13.33 12.52
CA THR A 190 -6.74 14.06 11.56
C THR A 190 -5.93 14.57 10.36
N CYS A 191 -4.79 13.96 10.05
CA CYS A 191 -3.97 14.37 8.92
C CYS A 191 -4.58 13.93 7.58
N ASN A 192 -4.18 14.59 6.49
CA ASN A 192 -4.64 14.30 5.13
C ASN A 192 -4.49 12.83 4.73
N PHE A 193 -3.49 12.14 5.25
CA PHE A 193 -3.30 10.72 5.00
C PHE A 193 -4.49 9.90 5.50
N LEU A 194 -4.90 10.06 6.75
CA LEU A 194 -6.03 9.31 7.31
C LEU A 194 -7.37 9.75 6.72
N GLU A 195 -7.58 11.04 6.49
CA GLU A 195 -8.76 11.53 5.78
C GLU A 195 -8.87 10.90 4.39
N SER A 196 -7.76 10.80 3.67
CA SER A 196 -7.70 10.18 2.34
C SER A 196 -8.07 8.69 2.33
N LEU A 197 -7.86 7.97 3.44
CA LEU A 197 -8.21 6.54 3.53
C LEU A 197 -9.71 6.31 3.67
N VAL A 198 -10.44 7.21 4.31
CA VAL A 198 -11.90 7.08 4.49
C VAL A 198 -12.70 7.65 3.31
N VAL A 199 -12.11 8.56 2.54
CA VAL A 199 -12.75 9.10 1.34
C VAL A 199 -12.84 8.03 0.26
N LYS A 200 -14.04 7.87 -0.33
CA LYS A 200 -14.25 6.98 -1.46
C LYS A 200 -13.49 7.50 -2.68
N LEU A 201 -12.71 6.63 -3.33
CA LEU A 201 -12.06 6.99 -4.58
C LEU A 201 -13.12 7.32 -5.66
N PRO A 202 -12.87 8.33 -6.51
CA PRO A 202 -13.75 8.64 -7.61
C PRO A 202 -13.80 7.48 -8.61
N LYS A 203 -14.91 7.34 -9.35
CA LYS A 203 -15.11 6.24 -10.32
C LYS A 203 -14.04 6.19 -11.42
N SER A 204 -13.34 7.29 -11.66
CA SER A 204 -12.23 7.38 -12.62
C SER A 204 -10.93 6.71 -12.15
N VAL A 205 -10.84 6.29 -10.89
CA VAL A 205 -9.68 5.59 -10.32
C VAL A 205 -10.09 4.17 -9.97
N PHE A 206 -9.56 3.20 -10.69
CA PHE A 206 -9.82 1.78 -10.42
C PHE A 206 -9.05 1.33 -9.20
N GLN A 207 -9.70 0.53 -8.34
CA GLN A 207 -9.05 -0.04 -7.17
C GLN A 207 -9.15 -1.57 -7.18
N THR A 208 -7.99 -2.23 -7.06
CA THR A 208 -7.89 -3.69 -6.94
C THR A 208 -7.13 -4.04 -5.67
N ALA A 209 -7.67 -4.93 -4.85
CA ALA A 209 -7.00 -5.49 -3.68
C ALA A 209 -6.65 -6.94 -3.93
N ILE A 210 -5.37 -7.27 -3.80
CA ILE A 210 -4.82 -8.62 -3.86
C ILE A 210 -4.45 -9.02 -2.45
N TYR A 211 -4.91 -10.17 -1.99
CA TYR A 211 -4.59 -10.70 -0.65
C TYR A 211 -4.67 -12.22 -0.66
N THR A 212 -3.96 -12.85 0.25
CA THR A 212 -4.05 -14.29 0.49
C THR A 212 -4.63 -14.56 1.88
N LYS A 213 -5.37 -15.67 2.03
CA LYS A 213 -5.90 -16.09 3.33
C LYS A 213 -4.85 -16.75 4.22
N SER A 214 -3.70 -17.11 3.64
CA SER A 214 -2.55 -17.70 4.31
C SER A 214 -1.48 -16.68 4.71
N ASP A 215 -1.74 -15.37 4.56
CA ASP A 215 -0.83 -14.31 4.99
C ASP A 215 -0.55 -14.42 6.49
N GLY A 216 0.72 -14.60 6.84
CA GLY A 216 1.19 -14.74 8.22
C GLY A 216 1.47 -13.42 8.93
N ILE A 217 1.33 -12.28 8.24
CA ILE A 217 1.65 -10.95 8.75
C ILE A 217 0.43 -10.07 8.90
N VAL A 218 -0.45 -10.07 7.89
CA VAL A 218 -1.64 -9.20 7.82
C VAL A 218 -2.91 -10.05 7.70
N ASP A 219 -3.88 -9.85 8.58
CA ASP A 219 -5.18 -10.53 8.43
C ASP A 219 -5.85 -10.09 7.13
N TRP A 220 -6.13 -11.05 6.26
CA TRP A 220 -6.74 -10.82 4.96
C TRP A 220 -8.10 -10.09 5.04
N ARG A 221 -8.82 -10.19 6.17
CA ARG A 221 -10.11 -9.54 6.38
C ARG A 221 -10.02 -8.02 6.34
N VAL A 222 -8.89 -7.46 6.82
CA VAL A 222 -8.64 -6.01 6.78
C VAL A 222 -8.10 -5.52 5.43
N CYS A 223 -7.68 -6.42 4.54
CA CYS A 223 -7.22 -6.08 3.19
C CYS A 223 -8.36 -5.87 2.19
N ARG A 224 -9.60 -6.21 2.55
CA ARG A 224 -10.74 -6.11 1.64
C ARG A 224 -11.17 -4.66 1.45
N THR A 225 -11.26 -4.22 0.21
CA THR A 225 -12.02 -3.02 -0.15
C THR A 225 -13.51 -3.36 -0.06
N GLY A 226 -14.35 -2.51 0.57
CA GLY A 226 -15.79 -2.78 0.71
C GLY A 226 -16.43 -3.20 -0.62
N LYS A 227 -17.57 -3.82 -0.70
CA LYS A 227 -18.29 -4.51 -1.79
C LYS A 227 -17.45 -4.91 -3.02
N PRO A 228 -17.46 -6.19 -3.42
CA PRO A 228 -16.55 -6.76 -4.42
C PRO A 228 -16.78 -6.13 -5.79
N SER A 229 -15.90 -5.25 -6.21
CA SER A 229 -15.72 -4.95 -7.62
C SER A 229 -14.47 -5.69 -8.08
N ARG A 230 -14.67 -6.92 -8.59
CA ARG A 230 -13.68 -7.85 -9.13
C ARG A 230 -12.63 -8.35 -8.10
N LEU A 231 -12.97 -9.44 -7.45
CA LEU A 231 -12.05 -10.27 -6.67
C LEU A 231 -11.18 -11.08 -7.64
N CYS A 232 -9.87 -10.79 -7.66
CA CYS A 232 -8.89 -11.82 -7.96
C CYS A 232 -8.60 -12.53 -6.63
N ALA A 233 -9.35 -13.57 -6.32
CA ALA A 233 -8.97 -14.51 -5.26
C ALA A 233 -7.77 -15.29 -5.79
N GLY A 234 -6.62 -15.21 -5.12
CA GLY A 234 -5.53 -16.12 -5.36
C GLY A 234 -6.03 -17.54 -5.15
N THR A 235 -5.97 -18.33 -6.21
CA THR A 235 -6.31 -19.75 -6.20
C THR A 235 -5.33 -20.44 -5.25
N ARG A 236 -5.84 -21.23 -4.31
CA ARG A 236 -5.05 -22.24 -3.63
C ARG A 236 -4.37 -23.09 -4.70
N MET A 237 -3.06 -23.16 -4.71
CA MET A 237 -2.40 -24.35 -5.21
C MET A 237 -2.59 -25.41 -4.11
N GLY A 238 -3.37 -26.45 -4.43
CA GLY A 238 -3.57 -27.62 -3.62
C GLY A 238 -2.35 -28.50 -3.58
#